data_daafadfb6153a3dba01c37e57d891384
#
_entry.id   daafadfb6153a3dba01c37e57d891384
#
_cell.length_a   1.000
_cell.length_b   1.000
_cell.length_c   1.000
_cell.angle_alpha   90.00
_cell.angle_beta   90.00
_cell.angle_gamma   90.00
#
_symmetry.space_group_name_H-M   'P 1'
#
loop_
_entity.id
_entity.type
_entity.pdbx_description
1 polymer ?
#
loop_
_entity_poly.entity_id
_entity_poly.type
_entity_poly.pdbx_seq_one_letter_code
_entity_poly.pdbx_strand_id
1 'polypeptide(L)'
;LDYMSMTYQAILSKDIRKRKHLSDMKITYVYHDQTYNLDNGTQVDTLLSNDSGVAFIVKTKEGTIYHAGDLNDWYWDGEPKADNQRLTSAYRAEIRKIKGMHFDAAFVPLDPRQGNHYADGILYFLKNVDCNVIFPMHYWNDANVIKRFITEYPQYKSRIKDTECTKGEELFDIRKKKCYSNK
;
A
#
# COMPACT_ATOMS: atom_id res chain seq x y z
N LEU A 1 2.66 -19.34 -15.92
CA LEU A 1 3.27 -19.71 -14.61
C LEU A 1 2.23 -20.53 -13.86
N ASP A 2 2.57 -21.78 -13.55
CA ASP A 2 1.69 -22.64 -12.77
C ASP A 2 1.82 -22.24 -11.29
N TYR A 3 0.90 -21.41 -10.84
CA TYR A 3 0.84 -20.90 -9.44
C TYR A 3 0.53 -22.02 -8.43
N MET A 4 0.10 -23.19 -8.88
CA MET A 4 -0.28 -24.32 -8.02
C MET A 4 0.92 -25.07 -7.44
N SER A 5 2.14 -24.91 -7.99
CA SER A 5 3.35 -25.61 -7.53
C SER A 5 4.25 -24.78 -6.60
N MET A 6 3.95 -23.50 -6.38
CA MET A 6 4.75 -22.64 -5.50
C MET A 6 4.24 -22.72 -4.06
N THR A 7 5.10 -23.09 -3.13
CA THR A 7 4.80 -23.05 -1.69
C THR A 7 4.84 -21.58 -1.24
N TYR A 8 3.70 -20.92 -1.23
CA TYR A 8 3.60 -19.55 -0.73
C TYR A 8 3.55 -19.54 0.79
N GLN A 9 4.33 -18.66 1.39
CA GLN A 9 4.11 -18.24 2.77
C GLN A 9 3.22 -17.00 2.75
N ALA A 10 2.03 -17.08 3.32
CA ALA A 10 1.13 -15.94 3.45
C ALA A 10 1.36 -15.26 4.81
N ILE A 11 1.34 -13.92 4.79
CA ILE A 11 1.38 -13.09 6.00
C ILE A 11 0.05 -12.34 6.05
N LEU A 12 -0.73 -12.60 7.09
CA LEU A 12 -2.06 -12.04 7.24
C LEU A 12 -2.18 -11.30 8.57
N SER A 13 -2.89 -10.18 8.57
CA SER A 13 -3.25 -9.53 9.82
C SER A 13 -4.12 -10.43 10.68
N LYS A 14 -3.97 -10.34 12.00
CA LYS A 14 -4.65 -11.19 12.98
C LYS A 14 -6.17 -11.00 13.01
N ASP A 15 -6.66 -9.86 12.61
CA ASP A 15 -8.08 -9.53 12.52
C ASP A 15 -8.78 -10.17 11.30
N ILE A 16 -8.01 -10.69 10.34
CA ILE A 16 -8.56 -11.43 9.20
C ILE A 16 -9.13 -12.77 9.69
N ARG A 17 -10.42 -12.99 9.41
CA ARG A 17 -11.08 -14.25 9.77
C ARG A 17 -10.51 -15.43 9.00
N LYS A 18 -10.17 -16.51 9.71
CA LYS A 18 -9.76 -17.77 9.09
C LYS A 18 -10.84 -18.30 8.14
N ARG A 19 -10.48 -18.55 6.88
CA ARG A 19 -11.35 -19.17 5.88
C ARG A 19 -10.86 -20.57 5.56
N LYS A 20 -11.78 -21.53 5.31
CA LYS A 20 -11.46 -22.95 5.06
C LYS A 20 -10.44 -23.16 3.93
N HIS A 21 -10.51 -22.36 2.86
CA HIS A 21 -9.59 -22.49 1.73
C HIS A 21 -8.16 -22.02 2.00
N LEU A 22 -7.88 -21.48 3.19
CA LEU A 22 -6.54 -21.10 3.63
C LEU A 22 -5.87 -22.20 4.48
N SER A 23 -6.52 -23.34 4.69
CA SER A 23 -6.03 -24.43 5.57
C SER A 23 -4.69 -25.02 5.11
N ASP A 24 -4.44 -25.03 3.80
CA ASP A 24 -3.29 -25.69 3.19
C ASP A 24 -2.09 -24.75 2.97
N MET A 25 -2.23 -23.47 3.36
CA MET A 25 -1.17 -22.47 3.23
C MET A 25 -0.39 -22.33 4.55
N LYS A 26 0.93 -22.19 4.46
CA LYS A 26 1.75 -21.75 5.60
C LYS A 26 1.43 -20.28 5.87
N ILE A 27 0.62 -19.99 6.90
CA ILE A 27 0.17 -18.65 7.26
C ILE A 27 0.88 -18.18 8.53
N THR A 28 1.50 -17.00 8.46
CA THR A 28 1.96 -16.25 9.62
C THR A 28 0.97 -15.13 9.92
N TYR A 29 0.33 -15.18 11.09
CA TYR A 29 -0.54 -14.10 11.55
C TYR A 29 0.28 -13.03 12.25
N VAL A 30 0.07 -11.78 11.86
CA VAL A 30 0.81 -10.63 12.38
C VAL A 30 -0.10 -9.63 13.11
N TYR A 31 0.48 -8.93 14.07
CA TYR A 31 -0.10 -7.78 14.76
C TYR A 31 0.57 -6.50 14.29
N HIS A 32 -0.04 -5.36 14.55
CA HIS A 32 0.59 -4.06 14.31
C HIS A 32 1.78 -3.80 15.27
N ASP A 33 2.65 -2.87 14.89
CA ASP A 33 3.81 -2.43 15.65
C ASP A 33 4.76 -3.59 16.04
N GLN A 34 4.92 -4.56 15.14
CA GLN A 34 5.79 -5.72 15.32
C GLN A 34 6.77 -5.88 14.15
N THR A 35 7.87 -6.54 14.43
CA THR A 35 8.85 -6.97 13.43
C THR A 35 8.88 -8.50 13.34
N TYR A 36 8.79 -9.02 12.14
CA TYR A 36 8.84 -10.45 11.84
C TYR A 36 9.99 -10.74 10.89
N ASN A 37 10.83 -11.73 11.25
CA ASN A 37 11.88 -12.22 10.37
C ASN A 37 11.44 -13.54 9.76
N LEU A 38 11.45 -13.63 8.44
CA LEU A 38 11.05 -14.81 7.68
C LEU A 38 12.26 -15.68 7.37
N ASP A 39 12.01 -16.97 7.11
CA ASP A 39 13.04 -17.99 6.87
C ASP A 39 13.97 -17.66 5.68
N ASN A 40 13.51 -16.85 4.73
CA ASN A 40 14.27 -16.42 3.54
C ASN A 40 15.10 -15.13 3.74
N GLY A 41 15.21 -14.63 4.99
CA GLY A 41 15.91 -13.40 5.31
C GLY A 41 15.13 -12.11 5.04
N THR A 42 13.84 -12.20 4.67
CA THR A 42 12.94 -11.05 4.57
C THR A 42 12.53 -10.60 5.96
N GLN A 43 12.62 -9.30 6.23
CA GLN A 43 12.03 -8.68 7.42
C GLN A 43 10.72 -7.99 7.06
N VAL A 44 9.72 -8.14 7.90
CA VAL A 44 8.41 -7.49 7.75
C VAL A 44 8.12 -6.71 9.03
N ASP A 45 8.05 -5.39 8.92
CA ASP A 45 7.53 -4.54 9.99
C ASP A 45 6.08 -4.17 9.69
N THR A 46 5.30 -3.92 10.72
CA THR A 46 3.86 -3.64 10.59
C THR A 46 3.49 -2.33 11.28
N LEU A 47 2.56 -1.59 10.66
CA LEU A 47 1.94 -0.40 11.26
C LEU A 47 0.46 -0.67 11.51
N LEU A 48 -0.15 0.07 12.45
CA LEU A 48 -1.57 -0.03 12.73
C LEU A 48 -2.39 0.60 11.59
N SER A 49 -3.30 -0.14 11.00
CA SER A 49 -4.31 0.45 10.12
C SER A 49 -5.36 1.21 10.95
N ASN A 50 -5.81 2.34 10.44
CA ASN A 50 -6.92 3.10 11.03
C ASN A 50 -8.30 2.68 10.48
N ASP A 51 -8.33 1.62 9.67
CA ASP A 51 -9.53 0.89 9.23
C ASP A 51 -9.31 -0.60 9.52
N SER A 52 -9.02 -1.44 8.55
CA SER A 52 -8.85 -2.88 8.75
C SER A 52 -7.40 -3.31 8.56
N GLY A 53 -6.96 -4.30 9.33
CA GLY A 53 -5.68 -4.95 9.15
C GLY A 53 -4.46 -4.14 9.62
N VAL A 54 -3.38 -4.30 8.88
CA VAL A 54 -2.09 -3.63 9.12
C VAL A 54 -1.51 -3.13 7.82
N ALA A 55 -0.69 -2.08 7.89
CA ALA A 55 0.22 -1.75 6.82
C ALA A 55 1.54 -2.52 6.99
N PHE A 56 2.21 -2.82 5.87
CA PHE A 56 3.42 -3.62 5.82
C PHE A 56 4.61 -2.82 5.31
N ILE A 57 5.76 -3.02 5.94
CA ILE A 57 7.08 -2.60 5.45
C ILE A 57 7.88 -3.88 5.22
N VAL A 58 8.12 -4.23 3.97
CA VAL A 58 8.81 -5.46 3.58
C VAL A 58 10.22 -5.11 3.15
N LYS A 59 11.20 -5.59 3.91
CA LYS A 59 12.63 -5.38 3.65
C LYS A 59 13.24 -6.68 3.14
N THR A 60 13.76 -6.63 1.94
CA THR A 60 14.46 -7.73 1.29
C THR A 60 15.88 -7.29 0.92
N LYS A 61 16.72 -8.23 0.47
CA LYS A 61 18.03 -7.89 -0.09
C LYS A 61 17.94 -7.09 -1.42
N GLU A 62 16.79 -7.15 -2.11
CA GLU A 62 16.55 -6.43 -3.36
C GLU A 62 16.00 -5.02 -3.16
N GLY A 63 15.42 -4.70 -1.99
CA GLY A 63 14.85 -3.40 -1.70
C GLY A 63 13.79 -3.42 -0.61
N THR A 64 13.25 -2.24 -0.33
CA THR A 64 12.24 -2.01 0.71
C THR A 64 10.92 -1.58 0.06
N ILE A 65 9.83 -2.26 0.43
CA ILE A 65 8.49 -2.04 -0.11
C ILE A 65 7.56 -1.62 1.03
N TYR A 66 6.74 -0.62 0.79
CA TYR A 66 5.63 -0.24 1.65
C TYR A 66 4.30 -0.66 1.02
N HIS A 67 3.42 -1.26 1.81
CA HIS A 67 2.04 -1.56 1.41
C HIS A 67 1.09 -1.08 2.50
N ALA A 68 0.33 -0.05 2.19
CA ALA A 68 -0.53 0.61 3.16
C ALA A 68 -1.67 -0.27 3.69
N GLY A 69 -2.08 -1.32 2.94
CA GLY A 69 -3.37 -1.97 3.25
C GLY A 69 -4.49 -0.94 3.21
N ASP A 70 -5.31 -0.91 4.25
CA ASP A 70 -6.40 0.05 4.42
C ASP A 70 -5.98 1.29 5.26
N LEU A 71 -4.67 1.47 5.51
CA LEU A 71 -4.16 2.64 6.22
C LEU A 71 -4.16 3.87 5.31
N ASN A 72 -5.08 4.84 5.57
CA ASN A 72 -5.23 6.05 4.76
C ASN A 72 -5.79 7.22 5.58
N ASP A 73 -5.70 8.45 5.06
CA ASP A 73 -6.39 9.62 5.60
C ASP A 73 -7.87 9.55 5.18
N TRP A 74 -8.64 8.72 5.91
CA TRP A 74 -10.05 8.51 5.64
C TRP A 74 -10.86 9.71 6.13
N TYR A 75 -11.09 10.67 5.23
CA TYR A 75 -11.99 11.79 5.45
C TYR A 75 -13.25 11.61 4.60
N TRP A 76 -14.42 11.66 5.21
CA TRP A 76 -15.68 11.44 4.54
C TRP A 76 -16.60 12.65 4.69
N ASP A 77 -17.03 13.24 3.56
CA ASP A 77 -18.04 14.29 3.58
C ASP A 77 -19.36 13.73 4.16
N GLY A 78 -19.96 14.49 5.08
CA GLY A 78 -21.19 14.09 5.76
C GLY A 78 -20.99 13.33 7.07
N GLU A 79 -19.79 12.83 7.37
CA GLU A 79 -19.48 12.24 8.66
C GLU A 79 -19.15 13.31 9.72
N PRO A 80 -19.37 13.01 11.02
CA PRO A 80 -19.04 13.94 12.09
C PRO A 80 -17.57 14.39 12.03
N LYS A 81 -17.36 15.70 12.20
CA LYS A 81 -16.00 16.26 12.15
C LYS A 81 -15.03 15.59 13.14
N ALA A 82 -15.53 15.20 14.32
CA ALA A 82 -14.70 14.52 15.33
C ALA A 82 -14.21 13.15 14.85
N ASP A 83 -15.04 12.39 14.11
CA ASP A 83 -14.67 11.09 13.58
C ASP A 83 -13.64 11.24 12.47
N ASN A 84 -13.84 12.18 11.55
CA ASN A 84 -12.87 12.53 10.52
C ASN A 84 -11.53 12.96 11.13
N GLN A 85 -11.53 13.80 12.15
CA GLN A 85 -10.31 14.22 12.85
C GLN A 85 -9.60 13.06 13.53
N ARG A 86 -10.34 12.11 14.11
CA ARG A 86 -9.78 10.90 14.74
C ARG A 86 -9.07 10.03 13.67
N LEU A 87 -9.73 9.77 12.54
CA LEU A 87 -9.16 8.96 11.43
C LEU A 87 -7.92 9.61 10.83
N THR A 88 -7.98 10.90 10.52
CA THR A 88 -6.85 11.70 10.02
C THR A 88 -5.67 11.67 11.00
N SER A 89 -5.94 11.88 12.30
CA SER A 89 -4.89 11.89 13.33
C SER A 89 -4.22 10.54 13.48
N ALA A 90 -4.99 9.46 13.44
CA ALA A 90 -4.50 8.08 13.50
C ALA A 90 -3.60 7.78 12.29
N TYR A 91 -4.05 8.06 11.05
CA TYR A 91 -3.24 7.92 9.86
C TYR A 91 -1.91 8.66 9.95
N ARG A 92 -1.96 9.94 10.28
CA ARG A 92 -0.76 10.80 10.38
C ARG A 92 0.20 10.35 11.48
N ALA A 93 -0.31 9.75 12.55
CA ALA A 93 0.53 9.17 13.60
C ALA A 93 1.36 7.99 13.05
N GLU A 94 0.74 7.10 12.27
CA GLU A 94 1.42 5.96 11.68
C GLU A 94 2.45 6.39 10.62
N ILE A 95 2.10 7.32 9.72
CA ILE A 95 3.06 7.82 8.72
C ILE A 95 4.25 8.54 9.37
N ARG A 96 4.07 9.19 10.53
CA ARG A 96 5.21 9.79 11.25
C ARG A 96 6.22 8.77 11.73
N LYS A 97 5.82 7.51 12.02
CA LYS A 97 6.74 6.44 12.43
C LYS A 97 7.76 6.10 11.32
N ILE A 98 7.37 6.29 10.06
CA ILE A 98 8.19 6.01 8.87
C ILE A 98 8.72 7.27 8.18
N LYS A 99 8.59 8.43 8.83
CA LYS A 99 9.05 9.71 8.28
C LYS A 99 10.53 9.66 7.96
N GLY A 100 10.89 10.08 6.75
CA GLY A 100 12.27 10.10 6.25
C GLY A 100 12.82 8.73 5.83
N MET A 101 12.04 7.66 5.96
CA MET A 101 12.42 6.38 5.37
C MET A 101 12.33 6.45 3.85
N HIS A 102 13.18 5.67 3.19
CA HIS A 102 13.16 5.47 1.74
C HIS A 102 12.54 4.12 1.38
N PHE A 103 11.66 4.13 0.37
CA PHE A 103 11.06 2.92 -0.19
C PHE A 103 11.33 2.84 -1.70
N ASP A 104 11.69 1.65 -2.18
CA ASP A 104 11.86 1.41 -3.60
C ASP A 104 10.51 1.38 -4.33
N ALA A 105 9.47 0.87 -3.65
CA ALA A 105 8.09 0.91 -4.12
C ALA A 105 7.12 1.09 -2.95
N ALA A 106 6.01 1.77 -3.20
CA ALA A 106 4.92 1.90 -2.24
C ALA A 106 3.57 1.64 -2.91
N PHE A 107 2.68 0.96 -2.19
CA PHE A 107 1.28 0.75 -2.55
C PHE A 107 0.43 1.59 -1.59
N VAL A 108 -0.21 2.65 -2.12
CA VAL A 108 -0.88 3.68 -1.30
C VAL A 108 -2.31 3.90 -1.81
N PRO A 109 -3.31 3.95 -0.90
CA PRO A 109 -4.68 4.21 -1.31
C PRO A 109 -4.87 5.57 -2.01
N LEU A 110 -5.72 5.55 -3.03
CA LEU A 110 -6.18 6.73 -3.76
C LEU A 110 -7.66 6.51 -4.10
N ASP A 111 -8.56 6.78 -3.15
CA ASP A 111 -9.95 6.37 -3.21
C ASP A 111 -10.86 7.49 -3.74
N PRO A 112 -11.43 7.36 -4.95
CA PRO A 112 -12.29 8.39 -5.55
C PRO A 112 -13.57 8.66 -4.76
N ARG A 113 -14.02 7.73 -3.91
CA ARG A 113 -15.21 7.88 -3.08
C ARG A 113 -15.07 8.97 -2.03
N GLN A 114 -13.83 9.35 -1.66
CA GLN A 114 -13.56 10.44 -0.73
C GLN A 114 -13.80 11.85 -1.35
N GLY A 115 -14.27 11.94 -2.60
CA GLY A 115 -14.63 13.20 -3.25
C GLY A 115 -13.45 14.19 -3.33
N ASN A 116 -13.53 15.31 -2.61
CA ASN A 116 -12.46 16.31 -2.59
C ASN A 116 -11.26 15.89 -1.73
N HIS A 117 -11.42 14.91 -0.86
CA HIS A 117 -10.40 14.42 0.07
C HIS A 117 -9.63 13.20 -0.47
N TYR A 118 -9.89 12.78 -1.72
CA TYR A 118 -9.32 11.57 -2.34
C TYR A 118 -7.79 11.53 -2.32
N ALA A 119 -7.15 12.67 -2.32
CA ALA A 119 -5.69 12.80 -2.40
C ALA A 119 -5.01 13.08 -1.04
N ASP A 120 -5.76 13.32 0.03
CA ASP A 120 -5.19 13.78 1.32
C ASP A 120 -4.17 12.80 1.88
N GLY A 121 -4.47 11.50 1.82
CA GLY A 121 -3.58 10.45 2.31
C GLY A 121 -2.28 10.36 1.52
N ILE A 122 -2.37 10.19 0.21
CA ILE A 122 -1.18 10.06 -0.65
C ILE A 122 -0.32 11.33 -0.63
N LEU A 123 -0.92 12.52 -0.55
CA LEU A 123 -0.19 13.78 -0.44
C LEU A 123 0.56 13.89 0.90
N TYR A 124 -0.07 13.45 2.01
CA TYR A 124 0.61 13.42 3.29
C TYR A 124 1.76 12.42 3.30
N PHE A 125 1.58 11.23 2.70
CA PHE A 125 2.65 10.24 2.50
C PHE A 125 3.81 10.86 1.70
N LEU A 126 3.54 11.41 0.53
CA LEU A 126 4.55 12.00 -0.37
C LEU A 126 5.37 13.14 0.25
N LYS A 127 4.79 13.88 1.21
CA LYS A 127 5.46 14.97 1.94
C LYS A 127 6.40 14.47 3.05
N ASN A 128 6.18 13.29 3.58
CA ASN A 128 6.87 12.79 4.77
C ASN A 128 7.79 11.61 4.49
N VAL A 129 7.55 10.88 3.39
CA VAL A 129 8.22 9.62 3.07
C VAL A 129 8.86 9.73 1.68
N ASP A 130 10.10 9.28 1.57
CA ASP A 130 10.76 9.18 0.28
C ASP A 130 10.44 7.84 -0.39
N CYS A 131 10.12 7.90 -1.72
CA CYS A 131 9.74 6.70 -2.45
C CYS A 131 10.10 6.84 -3.95
N ASN A 132 10.68 5.80 -4.53
CA ASN A 132 11.02 5.79 -5.94
C ASN A 132 9.78 5.72 -6.85
N VAL A 133 8.81 4.85 -6.50
CA VAL A 133 7.60 4.63 -7.29
C VAL A 133 6.42 4.30 -6.38
N ILE A 134 5.26 4.86 -6.71
CA ILE A 134 4.00 4.61 -6.01
C ILE A 134 3.01 3.96 -6.98
N PHE A 135 2.43 2.87 -6.53
CA PHE A 135 1.31 2.20 -7.16
C PHE A 135 0.04 2.57 -6.40
N PRO A 136 -0.82 3.46 -6.95
CA PRO A 136 -2.10 3.75 -6.34
C PRO A 136 -2.95 2.50 -6.26
N MET A 137 -3.67 2.34 -5.16
CA MET A 137 -4.65 1.26 -4.96
C MET A 137 -5.93 1.82 -4.34
N HIS A 138 -6.94 0.98 -4.08
CA HIS A 138 -8.25 1.43 -3.59
C HIS A 138 -9.05 2.32 -4.56
N TYR A 139 -8.65 2.41 -5.83
CA TYR A 139 -9.38 3.21 -6.82
C TYR A 139 -10.59 2.48 -7.41
N TRP A 140 -10.89 1.28 -6.88
CA TRP A 140 -12.00 0.43 -7.31
C TRP A 140 -11.94 0.22 -8.84
N ASN A 141 -13.01 0.46 -9.54
CA ASN A 141 -13.05 0.38 -11.01
C ASN A 141 -12.88 1.75 -11.68
N ASP A 142 -12.44 2.78 -10.95
CA ASP A 142 -12.26 4.15 -11.47
C ASP A 142 -10.79 4.56 -11.48
N ALA A 143 -10.04 3.99 -12.42
CA ALA A 143 -8.63 4.36 -12.62
C ALA A 143 -8.43 5.80 -13.14
N ASN A 144 -9.50 6.51 -13.56
CA ASN A 144 -9.42 7.93 -13.92
C ASN A 144 -8.97 8.80 -12.74
N VAL A 145 -9.17 8.36 -11.49
CA VAL A 145 -8.66 9.07 -10.32
C VAL A 145 -7.13 9.19 -10.34
N ILE A 146 -6.40 8.23 -10.92
CA ILE A 146 -4.94 8.30 -11.06
C ILE A 146 -4.57 9.41 -12.04
N LYS A 147 -5.25 9.49 -13.18
CA LYS A 147 -5.05 10.56 -14.19
C LYS A 147 -5.43 11.92 -13.62
N ARG A 148 -6.52 11.99 -12.86
CA ARG A 148 -6.93 13.18 -12.11
C ARG A 148 -5.81 13.64 -11.17
N PHE A 149 -5.28 12.73 -10.34
CA PHE A 149 -4.18 13.03 -9.40
C PHE A 149 -2.94 13.56 -10.12
N ILE A 150 -2.51 12.91 -11.20
CA ILE A 150 -1.33 13.34 -11.99
C ILE A 150 -1.55 14.72 -12.62
N THR A 151 -2.77 15.05 -13.00
CA THR A 151 -3.13 16.36 -13.57
C THR A 151 -3.17 17.45 -12.50
N GLU A 152 -3.74 17.18 -11.35
CA GLU A 152 -3.84 18.14 -10.23
C GLU A 152 -2.49 18.33 -9.52
N TYR A 153 -1.62 17.29 -9.50
CA TYR A 153 -0.33 17.29 -8.80
C TYR A 153 0.82 16.86 -9.72
N PRO A 154 1.13 17.61 -10.81
CA PRO A 154 2.06 17.21 -11.85
C PRO A 154 3.50 17.02 -11.34
N GLN A 155 3.88 17.64 -10.22
CA GLN A 155 5.19 17.50 -9.58
C GLN A 155 5.46 16.05 -9.09
N TYR A 156 4.42 15.23 -8.91
CA TYR A 156 4.55 13.83 -8.48
C TYR A 156 4.42 12.82 -9.64
N LYS A 157 4.14 13.28 -10.86
CA LYS A 157 3.89 12.43 -12.05
C LYS A 157 4.97 11.35 -12.27
N SER A 158 6.24 11.70 -12.10
CA SER A 158 7.34 10.77 -12.32
C SER A 158 7.38 9.61 -11.32
N ARG A 159 6.74 9.77 -10.15
CA ARG A 159 6.70 8.78 -9.07
C ARG A 159 5.40 7.97 -9.06
N ILE A 160 4.35 8.42 -9.71
CA ILE A 160 3.05 7.73 -9.73
C ILE A 160 2.97 6.81 -10.94
N LYS A 161 2.66 5.56 -10.71
CA LYS A 161 2.42 4.57 -11.77
C LYS A 161 0.94 4.58 -12.16
N ASP A 162 0.67 4.85 -13.43
CA ASP A 162 -0.65 4.65 -13.99
C ASP A 162 -0.83 3.17 -14.32
N THR A 163 -1.59 2.47 -13.50
CA THR A 163 -1.80 1.02 -13.61
C THR A 163 -2.80 0.63 -14.70
N GLU A 164 -3.54 1.58 -15.30
CA GLU A 164 -4.41 1.30 -16.45
C GLU A 164 -3.64 0.95 -17.72
N CYS A 165 -2.39 1.41 -17.84
CA CYS A 165 -1.56 1.10 -19.01
C CYS A 165 -1.14 -0.37 -19.09
N THR A 166 -1.44 -1.15 -18.06
CA THR A 166 -1.04 -2.55 -17.94
C THR A 166 -2.22 -3.48 -18.22
N LYS A 167 -2.66 -3.52 -19.48
CA LYS A 167 -3.54 -4.61 -19.95
C LYS A 167 -2.68 -5.85 -20.15
N GLY A 168 -2.51 -6.64 -19.08
CA GLY A 168 -1.75 -7.87 -19.12
C GLY A 168 -0.77 -7.99 -17.97
N GLU A 169 -0.11 -9.14 -17.86
CA GLU A 169 0.91 -9.42 -16.87
C GLU A 169 2.18 -8.58 -17.16
N GLU A 170 2.26 -7.38 -16.64
CA GLU A 170 3.48 -6.60 -16.63
C GLU A 170 4.22 -6.82 -15.33
N LEU A 171 5.48 -7.24 -15.42
CA LEU A 171 6.41 -7.27 -14.30
C LEU A 171 7.08 -5.91 -14.16
N PHE A 172 6.94 -5.27 -13.02
CA PHE A 172 7.71 -4.09 -12.69
C PHE A 172 9.00 -4.48 -11.95
N ASP A 173 10.15 -4.30 -12.60
CA ASP A 173 11.44 -4.48 -11.91
C ASP A 173 11.75 -3.23 -11.09
N ILE A 174 11.62 -3.33 -9.78
CA ILE A 174 11.85 -2.26 -8.81
C ILE A 174 13.25 -1.68 -8.95
N ARG A 175 14.26 -2.53 -9.18
CA ARG A 175 15.68 -2.11 -9.29
C ARG A 175 15.93 -1.28 -10.55
N LYS A 176 15.31 -1.67 -11.66
CA LYS A 176 15.48 -1.03 -12.96
C LYS A 176 14.47 0.08 -13.22
N LYS A 177 13.46 0.22 -12.35
CA LYS A 177 12.31 1.14 -12.51
C LYS A 177 11.62 1.01 -13.87
N LYS A 178 11.55 -0.21 -14.42
CA LYS A 178 11.00 -0.51 -15.75
C LYS A 178 9.89 -1.54 -15.67
N CYS A 179 8.85 -1.31 -16.49
CA CYS A 179 7.85 -2.32 -16.78
C CYS A 179 8.34 -3.24 -17.91
N TYR A 180 8.06 -4.51 -17.81
CA TYR A 180 8.29 -5.52 -18.84
C TYR A 180 6.94 -6.14 -19.17
N SER A 181 6.49 -6.01 -20.42
CA SER A 181 5.35 -6.76 -20.91
C SER A 181 5.80 -8.17 -21.24
N ASN A 182 5.12 -9.17 -20.73
CA ASN A 182 5.25 -10.53 -21.23
C ASN A 182 4.68 -10.55 -22.66
N LYS A 183 5.55 -10.78 -23.66
CA LYS A 183 5.14 -11.07 -25.05
C LYS A 183 4.62 -12.46 -25.16
#